data_ba3d28487cfc6c84d0507845d3ef13a7
#
_entry.id   ba3d28487cfc6c84d0507845d3ef13a7
#
_cell.length_a   1.000
_cell.length_b   1.000
_cell.length_c   1.000
_cell.angle_alpha   90.00
_cell.angle_beta   90.00
_cell.angle_gamma   90.00
#
_symmetry.space_group_name_H-M   'P 1'
#
loop_
_entity.id
_entity.type
_entity.pdbx_description
1 polymer ?
#
loop_
_entity_poly.entity_id
_entity_poly.type
_entity_poly.pdbx_seq_one_letter_code
_entity_poly.pdbx_strand_id
1 'polypeptide(L)'
;LQQWTLNAGSDTLDRPEEEYLTARALPAQGYVQPYPDSPLDHFNVAENAYLHLIQRADHYVYITTPYLILDNEFVTTLKTAAESGVDVRIITPSHPDKWYVHMVSRSYYQTLIQSGVKIYEYQPGFIHAKMCLCDDEAAMVGTANLDYRSLYLHYENAVLLYHTPVLAEIKKDIEETLEKSRLITIEELRSKLRGTSALCLSLIHISEPTRPY
;
A
#
# COMPACT_ATOMS: atom_id res chain seq x y z
N LEU A 1 -22.36 -0.70 3.38
CA LEU A 1 -23.71 -0.13 3.58
C LEU A 1 -23.66 1.38 3.73
N GLN A 2 -22.82 1.97 4.60
CA GLN A 2 -22.69 3.43 4.77
C GLN A 2 -22.44 4.18 3.45
N GLN A 3 -21.56 3.66 2.62
CA GLN A 3 -21.25 4.25 1.31
C GLN A 3 -22.41 4.16 0.33
N TRP A 4 -23.21 3.11 0.43
CA TRP A 4 -24.46 2.94 -0.35
C TRP A 4 -25.47 4.01 0.02
N THR A 5 -25.69 4.21 1.33
CA THR A 5 -26.64 5.22 1.86
C THR A 5 -26.24 6.63 1.42
N LEU A 6 -24.96 6.98 1.47
CA LEU A 6 -24.43 8.27 1.00
C LEU A 6 -24.69 8.50 -0.50
N ASN A 7 -24.46 7.47 -1.32
CA ASN A 7 -24.64 7.58 -2.77
C ASN A 7 -26.11 7.54 -3.22
N ALA A 8 -26.97 6.83 -2.48
CA ALA A 8 -28.39 6.73 -2.79
C ALA A 8 -29.18 7.98 -2.39
N GLY A 9 -28.57 8.89 -1.57
CA GLY A 9 -29.25 10.08 -1.09
C GLY A 9 -30.46 9.79 -0.19
N SER A 10 -30.57 8.59 0.33
CA SER A 10 -31.64 8.15 1.23
C SER A 10 -31.05 7.42 2.42
N ASP A 11 -31.59 7.63 3.59
CA ASP A 11 -31.21 6.92 4.82
C ASP A 11 -31.80 5.49 4.89
N THR A 12 -32.47 5.06 3.82
CA THR A 12 -33.15 3.76 3.77
C THR A 12 -32.46 2.85 2.77
N LEU A 13 -32.02 1.70 3.24
CA LEU A 13 -31.68 0.55 2.39
C LEU A 13 -32.98 0.01 1.74
N ASP A 14 -32.88 -0.52 0.52
CA ASP A 14 -34.01 -1.18 -0.17
C ASP A 14 -34.54 -2.39 0.60
N ARG A 15 -33.72 -2.94 1.52
CA ARG A 15 -34.02 -4.06 2.39
C ARG A 15 -33.46 -3.82 3.79
N PRO A 16 -34.01 -4.50 4.81
CA PRO A 16 -33.41 -4.48 6.15
C PRO A 16 -31.94 -4.90 6.13
N GLU A 17 -31.14 -4.30 6.99
CA GLU A 17 -29.68 -4.54 7.03
C GLU A 17 -29.33 -6.02 7.24
N GLU A 18 -30.14 -6.73 8.02
CA GLU A 18 -30.00 -8.15 8.32
C GLU A 18 -30.05 -9.04 7.08
N GLU A 19 -30.75 -8.64 6.01
CA GLU A 19 -30.83 -9.41 4.77
C GLU A 19 -29.54 -9.40 3.96
N TYR A 20 -28.62 -8.44 4.24
CA TYR A 20 -27.29 -8.35 3.62
C TYR A 20 -26.21 -9.10 4.41
N LEU A 21 -26.55 -9.56 5.62
CA LEU A 21 -25.62 -10.29 6.48
C LEU A 21 -25.86 -11.79 6.36
N THR A 22 -24.80 -12.56 6.14
CA THR A 22 -24.89 -14.02 6.17
C THR A 22 -24.92 -14.50 7.61
N ALA A 23 -26.02 -15.14 8.03
CA ALA A 23 -26.16 -15.69 9.37
C ALA A 23 -25.41 -17.02 9.59
N ARG A 24 -24.70 -17.54 8.56
CA ARG A 24 -24.03 -18.83 8.64
C ARG A 24 -22.62 -18.67 9.19
N ALA A 25 -22.41 -19.16 10.40
CA ALA A 25 -21.06 -19.37 10.93
C ALA A 25 -20.36 -20.50 10.14
N LEU A 26 -19.22 -20.19 9.56
CA LEU A 26 -18.32 -21.16 8.94
C LEU A 26 -17.18 -21.46 9.89
N PRO A 27 -16.64 -22.69 9.91
CA PRO A 27 -15.41 -22.98 10.63
C PRO A 27 -14.33 -22.05 10.08
N ALA A 28 -13.74 -21.24 10.95
CA ALA A 28 -12.70 -20.29 10.59
C ALA A 28 -11.49 -20.47 11.51
N GLN A 29 -10.30 -20.22 10.95
CA GLN A 29 -9.06 -20.12 11.70
C GLN A 29 -8.51 -18.72 11.51
N GLY A 30 -8.04 -18.11 12.60
CA GLY A 30 -7.54 -16.75 12.61
C GLY A 30 -8.65 -15.69 12.62
N TYR A 31 -8.27 -14.47 12.27
CA TYR A 31 -9.17 -13.31 12.31
C TYR A 31 -9.19 -12.63 10.96
N VAL A 32 -10.40 -12.20 10.56
CA VAL A 32 -10.63 -11.45 9.32
C VAL A 32 -11.41 -10.19 9.70
N GLN A 33 -10.80 -9.04 9.49
CA GLN A 33 -11.38 -7.74 9.85
C GLN A 33 -11.49 -6.86 8.60
N PRO A 34 -12.64 -6.82 7.92
CA PRO A 34 -12.89 -5.81 6.90
C PRO A 34 -13.05 -4.44 7.56
N TYR A 35 -12.51 -3.41 6.93
CA TYR A 35 -12.69 -2.03 7.36
C TYR A 35 -12.82 -1.08 6.17
N PRO A 36 -13.70 -0.08 6.26
CA PRO A 36 -13.71 1.06 5.34
C PRO A 36 -12.72 2.12 5.80
N ASP A 37 -12.29 2.96 4.87
CA ASP A 37 -11.63 4.21 5.14
C ASP A 37 -12.40 5.36 4.47
N SER A 38 -12.48 6.51 5.09
CA SER A 38 -13.32 7.61 4.65
C SER A 38 -12.58 8.95 4.76
N PRO A 39 -12.62 9.79 3.71
CA PRO A 39 -12.04 11.12 3.77
C PRO A 39 -12.88 12.12 4.60
N LEU A 40 -14.03 11.70 5.12
CA LEU A 40 -14.97 12.56 5.85
C LEU A 40 -14.83 12.47 7.37
N ASP A 41 -14.00 11.59 7.86
CA ASP A 41 -13.69 11.50 9.28
C ASP A 41 -12.23 11.91 9.56
N HIS A 42 -11.81 11.84 10.82
CA HIS A 42 -10.48 12.25 11.25
C HIS A 42 -9.52 11.05 11.45
N PHE A 43 -9.92 9.87 11.01
CA PHE A 43 -9.15 8.64 11.22
C PHE A 43 -8.56 8.16 9.89
N ASN A 44 -7.25 8.16 9.76
CA ASN A 44 -6.55 7.60 8.62
C ASN A 44 -6.36 6.08 8.83
N VAL A 45 -7.44 5.32 8.67
CA VAL A 45 -7.46 3.89 9.02
C VAL A 45 -6.51 3.10 8.13
N ALA A 46 -6.52 3.34 6.81
CA ALA A 46 -5.65 2.65 5.88
C ALA A 46 -4.18 2.94 6.14
N GLU A 47 -3.80 4.20 6.34
CA GLU A 47 -2.45 4.60 6.69
C GLU A 47 -1.98 3.90 7.97
N ASN A 48 -2.77 4.02 9.05
CA ASN A 48 -2.43 3.44 10.34
C ASN A 48 -2.30 1.90 10.27
N ALA A 49 -3.12 1.22 9.47
CA ALA A 49 -3.03 -0.22 9.28
C ALA A 49 -1.70 -0.62 8.60
N TYR A 50 -1.29 0.09 7.54
CA TYR A 50 0.01 -0.12 6.91
C TYR A 50 1.16 0.13 7.88
N LEU A 51 1.18 1.29 8.53
CA LEU A 51 2.24 1.67 9.47
C LEU A 51 2.35 0.66 10.60
N HIS A 52 1.22 0.19 11.12
CA HIS A 52 1.18 -0.81 12.19
C HIS A 52 1.78 -2.15 11.74
N LEU A 53 1.45 -2.65 10.55
CA LEU A 53 2.04 -3.88 10.01
C LEU A 53 3.55 -3.74 9.81
N ILE A 54 4.02 -2.62 9.26
CA ILE A 54 5.45 -2.39 9.05
C ILE A 54 6.21 -2.32 10.38
N GLN A 55 5.65 -1.63 11.39
CA GLN A 55 6.27 -1.48 12.70
C GLN A 55 6.31 -2.77 13.52
N ARG A 56 5.40 -3.70 13.26
CA ARG A 56 5.34 -5.01 13.93
C ARG A 56 6.21 -6.08 13.30
N ALA A 57 6.74 -5.84 12.12
CA ALA A 57 7.54 -6.82 11.41
C ALA A 57 8.85 -7.10 12.14
N ASP A 58 9.10 -8.36 12.47
CA ASP A 58 10.33 -8.84 13.07
C ASP A 58 11.30 -9.41 12.01
N HIS A 59 10.76 -10.01 10.93
CA HIS A 59 11.55 -10.69 9.91
C HIS A 59 11.40 -10.06 8.53
N TYR A 60 10.16 -9.84 8.06
CA TYR A 60 9.94 -9.27 6.75
C TYR A 60 8.59 -8.56 6.61
N VAL A 61 8.55 -7.60 5.71
CA VAL A 61 7.33 -7.00 5.20
C VAL A 61 7.40 -6.87 3.68
N TYR A 62 6.40 -7.42 2.98
CA TYR A 62 6.30 -7.36 1.52
C TYR A 62 5.07 -6.56 1.12
N ILE A 63 5.26 -5.57 0.28
CA ILE A 63 4.22 -4.63 -0.12
C ILE A 63 4.10 -4.62 -1.64
N THR A 64 2.88 -4.70 -2.15
CA THR A 64 2.56 -4.43 -3.56
C THR A 64 1.72 -3.17 -3.65
N THR A 65 2.08 -2.25 -4.54
CA THR A 65 1.33 -1.02 -4.76
C THR A 65 1.57 -0.47 -6.17
N PRO A 66 0.53 0.03 -6.87
CA PRO A 66 0.72 0.66 -8.18
C PRO A 66 1.39 2.03 -8.10
N TYR A 67 1.26 2.72 -6.98
CA TYR A 67 1.81 4.06 -6.76
C TYR A 67 2.56 4.08 -5.43
N LEU A 68 3.70 4.78 -5.42
CA LEU A 68 4.56 4.94 -4.26
C LEU A 68 4.86 6.43 -4.06
N ILE A 69 3.89 7.14 -3.48
CA ILE A 69 3.98 8.59 -3.18
C ILE A 69 3.75 8.73 -1.69
N LEU A 70 4.82 8.64 -0.94
CA LEU A 70 4.81 8.48 0.50
C LEU A 70 4.87 9.83 1.22
N ASP A 71 4.22 9.91 2.37
CA ASP A 71 4.48 10.96 3.34
C ASP A 71 5.75 10.64 4.18
N ASN A 72 6.07 11.53 5.08
CA ASN A 72 7.27 11.39 5.91
C ASN A 72 7.16 10.24 6.92
N GLU A 73 5.97 9.97 7.41
CA GLU A 73 5.67 8.89 8.35
C GLU A 73 5.95 7.52 7.72
N PHE A 74 5.48 7.28 6.50
CA PHE A 74 5.79 6.06 5.75
C PHE A 74 7.27 5.93 5.42
N VAL A 75 7.90 7.00 4.91
CA VAL A 75 9.33 6.97 4.57
C VAL A 75 10.15 6.62 5.81
N THR A 76 9.86 7.25 6.95
CA THR A 76 10.58 7.01 8.19
C THR A 76 10.36 5.58 8.69
N THR A 77 9.13 5.10 8.68
CA THR A 77 8.77 3.75 9.16
C THR A 77 9.43 2.66 8.33
N LEU A 78 9.36 2.76 6.99
CA LEU A 78 10.00 1.79 6.08
C LEU A 78 11.52 1.76 6.24
N LYS A 79 12.14 2.93 6.37
CA LYS A 79 13.58 3.05 6.61
C LYS A 79 13.98 2.43 7.93
N THR A 80 13.29 2.79 9.02
CA THR A 80 13.59 2.26 10.36
C THR A 80 13.45 0.74 10.40
N ALA A 81 12.41 0.17 9.79
CA ALA A 81 12.25 -1.27 9.70
C ALA A 81 13.42 -1.93 8.96
N ALA A 82 13.79 -1.42 7.78
CA ALA A 82 14.90 -1.97 7.01
C ALA A 82 16.27 -1.80 7.72
N GLU A 83 16.53 -0.66 8.33
CA GLU A 83 17.74 -0.38 9.13
C GLU A 83 17.82 -1.25 10.39
N SER A 84 16.68 -1.70 10.91
CA SER A 84 16.59 -2.64 12.05
C SER A 84 16.78 -4.11 11.63
N GLY A 85 16.93 -4.39 10.34
CA GLY A 85 17.20 -5.73 9.82
C GLY A 85 15.99 -6.47 9.24
N VAL A 86 14.81 -5.84 9.19
CA VAL A 86 13.63 -6.40 8.55
C VAL A 86 13.82 -6.43 7.02
N ASP A 87 13.48 -7.54 6.37
CA ASP A 87 13.51 -7.64 4.90
C ASP A 87 12.30 -6.91 4.30
N VAL A 88 12.46 -5.62 4.03
CA VAL A 88 11.43 -4.77 3.44
C VAL A 88 11.49 -4.85 1.91
N ARG A 89 10.43 -5.36 1.28
CA ARG A 89 10.31 -5.45 -0.18
C ARG A 89 9.07 -4.72 -0.67
N ILE A 90 9.25 -3.85 -1.67
CA ILE A 90 8.16 -3.11 -2.31
C ILE A 90 8.14 -3.45 -3.79
N ILE A 91 6.97 -3.87 -4.29
CA ILE A 91 6.75 -4.18 -5.70
C ILE A 91 5.87 -3.10 -6.32
N THR A 92 6.37 -2.49 -7.38
CA THR A 92 5.69 -1.44 -8.15
C THR A 92 5.63 -1.83 -9.64
N PRO A 93 4.79 -1.21 -10.47
CA PRO A 93 4.78 -1.50 -11.90
C PRO A 93 6.02 -0.92 -12.61
N SER A 94 6.59 -1.66 -13.57
CA SER A 94 7.60 -1.13 -14.49
C SER A 94 6.98 -0.32 -15.63
N HIS A 95 5.73 -0.63 -15.99
CA HIS A 95 4.95 0.04 -17.03
C HIS A 95 3.85 0.87 -16.38
N PRO A 96 3.98 2.20 -16.32
CA PRO A 96 3.00 3.05 -15.67
C PRO A 96 1.77 3.27 -16.54
N ASP A 97 0.62 3.48 -15.89
CA ASP A 97 -0.57 4.05 -16.53
C ASP A 97 -0.41 5.56 -16.78
N LYS A 98 0.33 6.25 -15.88
CA LYS A 98 0.62 7.69 -15.91
C LYS A 98 2.10 7.93 -15.69
N TRP A 99 2.81 8.38 -16.72
CA TRP A 99 4.25 8.58 -16.69
C TRP A 99 4.74 9.53 -15.59
N TYR A 100 3.98 10.59 -15.29
CA TYR A 100 4.34 11.58 -14.26
C TYR A 100 4.22 11.01 -12.86
N VAL A 101 3.21 10.16 -12.58
CA VAL A 101 3.05 9.46 -11.29
C VAL A 101 4.21 8.50 -11.07
N HIS A 102 4.62 7.79 -12.11
CA HIS A 102 5.77 6.89 -12.05
C HIS A 102 7.09 7.63 -11.76
N MET A 103 7.27 8.82 -12.36
CA MET A 103 8.42 9.66 -12.05
C MET A 103 8.46 10.07 -10.58
N VAL A 104 7.32 10.48 -10.01
CA VAL A 104 7.21 10.82 -8.59
C VAL A 104 7.49 9.58 -7.72
N SER A 105 6.89 8.44 -8.02
CA SER A 105 7.16 7.19 -7.30
C SER A 105 8.65 6.84 -7.29
N ARG A 106 9.32 6.95 -8.42
CA ARG A 106 10.77 6.68 -8.53
C ARG A 106 11.66 7.65 -7.77
N SER A 107 11.18 8.84 -7.45
CA SER A 107 11.96 9.80 -6.65
C SER A 107 12.18 9.33 -5.20
N TYR A 108 11.26 8.51 -4.67
CA TYR A 108 11.41 7.90 -3.34
C TYR A 108 12.39 6.71 -3.32
N TYR A 109 12.64 6.07 -4.47
CA TYR A 109 13.46 4.86 -4.54
C TYR A 109 14.85 5.05 -3.95
N GLN A 110 15.55 6.13 -4.31
CA GLN A 110 16.91 6.34 -3.84
C GLN A 110 16.98 6.38 -2.32
N THR A 111 16.10 7.13 -1.68
CA THR A 111 16.06 7.29 -0.22
C THR A 111 15.76 5.96 0.47
N LEU A 112 14.79 5.20 -0.04
CA LEU A 112 14.41 3.90 0.52
C LEU A 112 15.50 2.84 0.34
N ILE A 113 16.07 2.73 -0.86
CA ILE A 113 17.13 1.74 -1.15
C ILE A 113 18.40 2.01 -0.33
N GLN A 114 18.74 3.28 -0.09
CA GLN A 114 19.88 3.64 0.75
C GLN A 114 19.74 3.17 2.20
N SER A 115 18.52 3.00 2.69
CA SER A 115 18.24 2.45 4.02
C SER A 115 18.03 0.94 4.05
N GLY A 116 18.20 0.25 2.91
CA GLY A 116 18.11 -1.21 2.84
C GLY A 116 16.77 -1.74 2.31
N VAL A 117 15.79 -0.88 2.02
CA VAL A 117 14.54 -1.30 1.38
C VAL A 117 14.83 -1.82 -0.03
N LYS A 118 14.27 -2.97 -0.38
CA LYS A 118 14.41 -3.58 -1.72
C LYS A 118 13.21 -3.23 -2.58
N ILE A 119 13.42 -2.53 -3.68
CA ILE A 119 12.36 -2.12 -4.60
C ILE A 119 12.43 -2.98 -5.87
N TYR A 120 11.30 -3.54 -6.24
CA TYR A 120 11.13 -4.39 -7.40
C TYR A 120 10.15 -3.75 -8.38
N GLU A 121 10.48 -3.77 -9.67
CA GLU A 121 9.56 -3.35 -10.74
C GLU A 121 9.03 -4.57 -11.49
N TYR A 122 7.71 -4.81 -11.39
CA TYR A 122 7.01 -5.90 -12.07
C TYR A 122 7.04 -5.71 -13.59
N GLN A 123 7.57 -6.70 -14.32
CA GLN A 123 7.87 -6.57 -15.75
C GLN A 123 6.68 -6.85 -16.69
N PRO A 124 5.78 -7.82 -16.40
CA PRO A 124 4.79 -8.23 -17.38
C PRO A 124 3.71 -7.20 -17.71
N GLY A 125 3.54 -6.16 -16.89
CA GLY A 125 2.52 -5.14 -17.12
C GLY A 125 2.29 -4.20 -15.96
N PHE A 126 1.10 -3.58 -15.90
CA PHE A 126 0.70 -2.69 -14.81
C PHE A 126 0.12 -3.50 -13.66
N ILE A 127 0.93 -3.77 -12.62
CA ILE A 127 0.43 -4.38 -11.39
C ILE A 127 -0.44 -3.38 -10.62
N HIS A 128 -1.67 -3.79 -10.28
CA HIS A 128 -2.64 -2.94 -9.56
C HIS A 128 -3.07 -3.52 -8.20
N ALA A 129 -2.38 -4.55 -7.71
CA ALA A 129 -2.58 -5.10 -6.37
C ALA A 129 -2.14 -4.11 -5.29
N LYS A 130 -2.86 -4.09 -4.17
CA LYS A 130 -2.51 -3.39 -2.95
C LYS A 130 -2.58 -4.39 -1.82
N MET A 131 -1.42 -4.88 -1.44
CA MET A 131 -1.25 -5.88 -0.39
C MET A 131 -0.06 -5.52 0.47
N CYS A 132 -0.16 -5.84 1.74
CA CYS A 132 0.94 -5.80 2.70
C CYS A 132 0.93 -7.11 3.46
N LEU A 133 2.02 -7.86 3.43
CA LEU A 133 2.20 -9.12 4.16
C LEU A 133 3.34 -8.95 5.16
N CYS A 134 3.12 -9.35 6.40
CA CYS A 134 4.06 -9.26 7.51
C CYS A 134 4.24 -10.64 8.17
N ASP A 135 5.46 -11.16 8.17
CA ASP A 135 5.96 -12.30 8.97
C ASP A 135 5.12 -13.59 8.92
N ASP A 136 4.39 -13.87 7.85
CA ASP A 136 3.40 -14.96 7.77
C ASP A 136 2.27 -14.88 8.82
N GLU A 137 2.21 -13.82 9.60
CA GLU A 137 1.26 -13.64 10.69
C GLU A 137 0.06 -12.78 10.30
N ALA A 138 0.32 -11.72 9.53
CA ALA A 138 -0.72 -10.76 9.17
C ALA A 138 -0.58 -10.29 7.72
N ALA A 139 -1.71 -10.02 7.09
CA ALA A 139 -1.74 -9.36 5.80
C ALA A 139 -2.88 -8.36 5.72
N MET A 140 -2.71 -7.36 4.89
CA MET A 140 -3.77 -6.46 4.47
C MET A 140 -3.91 -6.53 2.95
N VAL A 141 -5.14 -6.66 2.49
CA VAL A 141 -5.51 -6.67 1.07
C VAL A 141 -6.65 -5.69 0.87
N GLY A 142 -6.51 -4.77 -0.07
CA GLY A 142 -7.56 -3.75 -0.23
C GLY A 142 -7.43 -2.88 -1.47
N THR A 143 -8.06 -1.73 -1.40
CA THR A 143 -8.11 -0.76 -2.51
C THR A 143 -7.13 0.40 -2.33
N ALA A 144 -6.64 0.67 -1.11
CA ALA A 144 -5.78 1.79 -0.80
C ALA A 144 -4.36 1.63 -1.36
N ASN A 145 -3.98 2.51 -2.29
CA ASN A 145 -2.61 2.64 -2.77
C ASN A 145 -1.74 3.34 -1.72
N LEU A 146 -0.42 3.18 -1.83
CA LEU A 146 0.54 4.01 -1.09
C LEU A 146 0.73 5.36 -1.81
N ASP A 147 -0.34 6.14 -1.87
CA ASP A 147 -0.32 7.52 -2.36
C ASP A 147 -1.26 8.40 -1.53
N TYR A 148 -0.95 9.68 -1.51
CA TYR A 148 -1.68 10.68 -0.73
C TYR A 148 -3.18 10.71 -1.03
N ARG A 149 -3.56 10.50 -2.29
CA ARG A 149 -4.96 10.53 -2.70
C ARG A 149 -5.75 9.37 -2.12
N SER A 150 -5.21 8.15 -2.15
CA SER A 150 -5.86 6.98 -1.56
C SER A 150 -5.93 7.08 -0.04
N LEU A 151 -4.84 7.51 0.60
CA LEU A 151 -4.74 7.50 2.06
C LEU A 151 -5.54 8.61 2.76
N TYR A 152 -5.86 9.73 2.06
CA TYR A 152 -6.47 10.89 2.72
C TYR A 152 -7.71 11.45 2.02
N LEU A 153 -7.96 11.11 0.75
CA LEU A 153 -8.95 11.82 -0.06
C LEU A 153 -10.00 10.89 -0.70
N HIS A 154 -9.86 9.58 -0.53
CA HIS A 154 -10.76 8.59 -1.13
C HIS A 154 -11.46 7.74 -0.08
N TYR A 155 -12.62 7.22 -0.48
CA TYR A 155 -13.20 6.06 0.19
C TYR A 155 -12.44 4.83 -0.25
N GLU A 156 -11.87 4.13 0.71
CA GLU A 156 -11.13 2.90 0.49
C GLU A 156 -11.74 1.76 1.33
N ASN A 157 -11.40 0.54 0.98
CA ASN A 157 -11.84 -0.65 1.70
C ASN A 157 -10.69 -1.65 1.73
N ALA A 158 -10.46 -2.24 2.87
CA ALA A 158 -9.49 -3.30 3.00
C ALA A 158 -9.92 -4.36 4.00
N VAL A 159 -9.23 -5.49 3.95
CA VAL A 159 -9.38 -6.58 4.89
C VAL A 159 -8.04 -6.83 5.55
N LEU A 160 -8.02 -6.74 6.87
CA LEU A 160 -6.91 -7.20 7.69
C LEU A 160 -7.12 -8.68 8.03
N LEU A 161 -6.11 -9.48 7.76
CA LEU A 161 -6.06 -10.92 7.98
C LEU A 161 -5.00 -11.21 9.04
N TYR A 162 -5.33 -12.00 10.05
CA TYR A 162 -4.40 -12.36 11.12
C TYR A 162 -4.48 -13.85 11.43
N HIS A 163 -3.35 -14.55 11.33
CA HIS A 163 -3.22 -15.99 11.54
C HIS A 163 -4.23 -16.84 10.74
N THR A 164 -4.59 -16.40 9.54
CA THR A 164 -5.48 -17.12 8.64
C THR A 164 -4.71 -18.03 7.68
N PRO A 165 -5.24 -19.18 7.26
CA PRO A 165 -4.57 -20.05 6.28
C PRO A 165 -4.29 -19.40 4.93
N VAL A 166 -5.07 -18.39 4.54
CA VAL A 166 -4.91 -17.66 3.27
C VAL A 166 -3.62 -16.85 3.20
N LEU A 167 -2.95 -16.61 4.34
CA LEU A 167 -1.64 -15.90 4.35
C LEU A 167 -0.59 -16.62 3.51
N ALA A 168 -0.60 -17.96 3.53
CA ALA A 168 0.31 -18.76 2.72
C ALA A 168 0.06 -18.60 1.20
N GLU A 169 -1.21 -18.45 0.80
CA GLU A 169 -1.56 -18.19 -0.59
C GLU A 169 -1.16 -16.77 -1.02
N ILE A 170 -1.38 -15.78 -0.16
CA ILE A 170 -0.95 -14.39 -0.39
C ILE A 170 0.57 -14.32 -0.52
N LYS A 171 1.32 -15.01 0.36
CA LYS A 171 2.77 -15.10 0.28
C LYS A 171 3.23 -15.68 -1.05
N LYS A 172 2.64 -16.79 -1.45
CA LYS A 172 2.96 -17.44 -2.72
C LYS A 172 2.71 -16.52 -3.91
N ASP A 173 1.59 -15.81 -3.95
CA ASP A 173 1.26 -14.86 -5.01
C ASP A 173 2.28 -13.70 -5.07
N ILE A 174 2.70 -13.18 -3.91
CA ILE A 174 3.74 -12.15 -3.83
C ILE A 174 5.10 -12.69 -4.31
N GLU A 175 5.48 -13.90 -3.92
CA GLU A 175 6.74 -14.54 -4.34
C GLU A 175 6.76 -14.79 -5.85
N GLU A 176 5.68 -15.33 -6.44
CA GLU A 176 5.54 -15.48 -7.90
C GLU A 176 5.58 -14.12 -8.64
N THR A 177 5.10 -13.06 -7.99
CA THR A 177 5.16 -11.70 -8.52
C THR A 177 6.59 -11.16 -8.45
N LEU A 178 7.32 -11.42 -7.37
CA LEU A 178 8.74 -11.07 -7.22
C LEU A 178 9.62 -11.75 -8.28
N GLU A 179 9.37 -13.03 -8.59
CA GLU A 179 10.09 -13.75 -9.64
C GLU A 179 9.96 -13.09 -11.02
N LYS A 180 8.82 -12.44 -11.27
CA LYS A 180 8.52 -11.69 -12.51
C LYS A 180 8.94 -10.24 -12.45
N SER A 181 9.58 -9.83 -11.35
CA SER A 181 9.97 -8.46 -11.08
C SER A 181 11.49 -8.29 -11.12
N ARG A 182 11.91 -7.08 -11.45
CA ARG A 182 13.33 -6.73 -11.51
C ARG A 182 13.71 -5.88 -10.32
N LEU A 183 14.72 -6.32 -9.56
CA LEU A 183 15.29 -5.52 -8.48
C LEU A 183 15.94 -4.25 -9.03
N ILE A 184 15.64 -3.12 -8.43
CA ILE A 184 16.22 -1.82 -8.78
C ILE A 184 17.45 -1.54 -7.91
N THR A 185 18.53 -1.13 -8.56
CA THR A 185 19.78 -0.76 -7.87
C THR A 185 20.03 0.74 -7.88
N ILE A 186 20.86 1.21 -6.94
CA ILE A 186 21.25 2.64 -6.86
C ILE A 186 22.01 3.08 -8.10
N GLU A 187 22.86 2.20 -8.65
CA GLU A 187 23.65 2.47 -9.86
C GLU A 187 22.74 2.75 -11.05
N GLU A 188 21.69 1.94 -11.19
CA GLU A 188 20.70 2.11 -12.25
C GLU A 188 19.91 3.41 -12.11
N LEU A 189 19.51 3.78 -10.90
CA LEU A 189 18.84 5.06 -10.65
C LEU A 189 19.72 6.25 -11.00
N ARG A 190 20.97 6.22 -10.59
CA ARG A 190 21.95 7.30 -10.88
C ARG A 190 22.23 7.45 -12.37
N SER A 191 22.24 6.35 -13.13
CA SER A 191 22.46 6.40 -14.57
C SER A 191 21.30 7.07 -15.32
N LYS A 192 20.07 6.86 -14.87
CA LYS A 192 18.84 7.40 -15.47
C LYS A 192 18.53 8.85 -15.03
N LEU A 193 18.94 9.23 -13.81
CA LEU A 193 18.66 10.56 -13.24
C LEU A 193 19.54 11.69 -13.79
N ARG A 194 20.60 11.41 -14.52
CA ARG A 194 21.49 12.47 -15.06
C ARG A 194 20.82 13.46 -16.01
N GLY A 195 19.57 13.23 -16.45
CA GLY A 195 18.83 14.12 -17.36
C GLY A 195 17.55 14.76 -16.81
N THR A 196 16.97 14.30 -15.69
CA THR A 196 15.60 14.67 -15.29
C THR A 196 15.43 15.12 -13.83
N SER A 197 16.49 15.13 -13.03
CA SER A 197 16.41 15.23 -11.57
C SER A 197 15.87 16.57 -11.01
N ALA A 198 16.13 17.69 -11.68
CA ALA A 198 15.73 19.01 -11.18
C ALA A 198 14.21 19.25 -11.27
N LEU A 199 13.55 18.69 -12.28
CA LEU A 199 12.10 18.84 -12.49
C LEU A 199 11.27 17.99 -11.52
N CYS A 200 11.76 16.80 -11.18
CA CYS A 200 11.08 15.89 -10.26
C CYS A 200 11.06 16.39 -8.82
N LEU A 201 12.17 16.98 -8.35
CA LEU A 201 12.25 17.56 -7.00
C LEU A 201 11.30 18.74 -6.81
N SER A 202 11.08 19.56 -7.84
CA SER A 202 10.11 20.67 -7.77
C SER A 202 8.66 20.20 -7.73
N LEU A 203 8.34 19.05 -8.35
CA LEU A 203 6.99 18.49 -8.33
C LEU A 203 6.63 17.86 -6.97
N ILE A 204 7.60 17.32 -6.24
CA ILE A 204 7.39 16.77 -4.90
C ILE A 204 7.02 17.89 -3.92
N HIS A 205 7.71 19.03 -3.97
CA HIS A 205 7.39 20.20 -3.12
C HIS A 205 6.04 20.84 -3.45
N ILE A 206 5.50 20.63 -4.64
CA ILE A 206 4.16 21.14 -5.04
C ILE A 206 3.05 20.18 -4.58
N SER A 207 3.35 18.90 -4.40
CA SER A 207 2.38 17.87 -4.03
C SER A 207 2.23 17.65 -2.52
N GLU A 208 3.08 18.23 -1.68
CA GLU A 208 2.86 18.28 -0.24
C GLU A 208 1.86 19.41 0.08
N PRO A 209 0.58 19.11 0.38
CA PRO A 209 -0.29 20.13 0.90
C PRO A 209 0.23 20.51 2.29
N THR A 210 0.51 21.79 2.46
CA THR A 210 0.74 22.36 3.78
C THR A 210 -0.44 21.97 4.66
N ARG A 211 -0.20 21.15 5.70
CA ARG A 211 -1.22 20.84 6.71
C ARG A 211 -1.76 22.17 7.23
N PRO A 212 -3.06 22.43 7.17
CA PRO A 212 -3.63 23.53 7.97
C PRO A 212 -3.45 23.11 9.44
N TYR A 213 -2.82 23.94 10.22
CA TYR A 213 -2.70 23.83 11.66
C TYR A 213 -4.08 23.85 12.33
#